data_50bad0a63f2fba49447eac502784e849
#
_entry.id   50bad0a63f2fba49447eac502784e849
#
_cell.length_a   1.000
_cell.length_b   1.000
_cell.length_c   1.000
_cell.angle_alpha   90.00
_cell.angle_beta   90.00
_cell.angle_gamma   90.00
#
_symmetry.space_group_name_H-M   'P 1'
#
loop_
_entity.id
_entity.type
_entity.pdbx_description
1 polymer ?
#
loop_
_entity_poly.entity_id
_entity_poly.type
_entity_poly.pdbx_seq_one_letter_code
_entity_poly.pdbx_strand_id
1 'polypeptide(L)'
;MVREVAESCVESLLTEIVSSYCNGFYASKPELAARRIEAIGFQVGHQLSERYTMDRPRFSDHLEAIKFICKDFWSELFKKQIDNLKTNHRGTFVLQDNKFRWLARMSLDPSLETPGSIQDPVAMAENKVAQAIGMHLYFPCGIIRGALSNLGIPCAVSADISNLPACSFVIRIKA
;
A
#
# COMPACT_ATOMS: atom_id res chain seq x y z
N MET A 1 -2.27 10.16 -26.63
CA MET A 1 -2.45 11.29 -25.67
C MET A 1 -2.63 10.69 -24.30
N VAL A 2 -1.63 10.77 -23.43
CA VAL A 2 -1.75 10.33 -22.03
C VAL A 2 -2.61 11.39 -21.31
N ARG A 3 -3.77 10.98 -20.79
CA ARG A 3 -4.58 11.88 -19.94
C ARG A 3 -4.04 11.78 -18.52
N GLU A 4 -3.45 12.83 -18.03
CA GLU A 4 -3.05 12.95 -16.63
C GLU A 4 -4.26 13.33 -15.78
N VAL A 5 -4.43 12.63 -14.67
CA VAL A 5 -5.43 12.95 -13.64
C VAL A 5 -4.69 13.55 -12.46
N ALA A 6 -5.26 14.60 -11.85
CA ALA A 6 -4.67 15.19 -10.65
C ALA A 6 -4.54 14.13 -9.54
N GLU A 7 -3.36 14.00 -8.96
CA GLU A 7 -3.06 13.01 -7.92
C GLU A 7 -3.99 13.14 -6.70
N SER A 8 -4.37 14.37 -6.35
CA SER A 8 -5.35 14.65 -5.30
C SER A 8 -6.69 13.94 -5.51
N CYS A 9 -7.13 13.76 -6.76
CA CYS A 9 -8.36 13.03 -7.05
C CYS A 9 -8.23 11.54 -6.71
N VAL A 10 -7.08 10.92 -7.01
CA VAL A 10 -6.82 9.52 -6.69
C VAL A 10 -6.72 9.31 -5.18
N GLU A 11 -6.04 10.21 -4.49
CA GLU A 11 -5.88 10.16 -3.03
C GLU A 11 -7.23 10.37 -2.32
N SER A 12 -8.04 11.34 -2.75
CA SER A 12 -9.38 11.56 -2.18
C SER A 12 -10.29 10.35 -2.42
N LEU A 13 -10.24 9.77 -3.62
CA LEU A 13 -11.01 8.55 -3.93
C LEU A 13 -10.58 7.38 -3.04
N LEU A 14 -9.28 7.20 -2.83
CA LEU A 14 -8.76 6.13 -1.97
C LEU A 14 -9.20 6.34 -0.51
N THR A 15 -9.12 7.56 0.00
CA THR A 15 -9.57 7.91 1.35
C THR A 15 -11.05 7.58 1.52
N GLU A 16 -11.89 7.92 0.54
CA GLU A 16 -13.31 7.63 0.56
C GLU A 16 -13.62 6.13 0.45
N ILE A 17 -12.88 5.39 -0.37
CA ILE A 17 -12.99 3.93 -0.45
C ILE A 17 -12.73 3.31 0.93
N VAL A 18 -11.61 3.68 1.57
CA VAL A 18 -11.26 3.15 2.89
C VAL A 18 -12.32 3.52 3.92
N SER A 19 -12.76 4.78 3.97
CA SER A 19 -13.80 5.26 4.86
C SER A 19 -15.12 4.51 4.67
N SER A 20 -15.58 4.36 3.44
CA SER A 20 -16.82 3.65 3.11
C SER A 20 -16.78 2.19 3.55
N TYR A 21 -15.65 1.50 3.32
CA TYR A 21 -15.52 0.11 3.75
C TYR A 21 -15.40 -0.04 5.26
N CYS A 22 -14.66 0.83 5.94
CA CYS A 22 -14.41 0.74 7.37
C CYS A 22 -15.61 1.21 8.20
N ASN A 23 -16.25 2.31 7.80
CA ASN A 23 -17.31 2.96 8.61
C ASN A 23 -18.72 2.64 8.11
N GLY A 24 -18.88 2.34 6.80
CA GLY A 24 -20.17 2.03 6.19
C GLY A 24 -20.42 0.52 6.12
N PHE A 25 -19.79 -0.17 5.19
CA PHE A 25 -20.14 -1.56 4.88
C PHE A 25 -19.70 -2.58 5.91
N TYR A 26 -18.56 -2.39 6.58
CA TYR A 26 -17.96 -3.36 7.49
C TYR A 26 -17.53 -2.75 8.83
N ALA A 27 -18.29 -1.79 9.37
CA ALA A 27 -17.97 -1.11 10.61
C ALA A 27 -17.74 -2.07 11.80
N SER A 28 -18.46 -3.19 11.84
CA SER A 28 -18.29 -4.23 12.88
C SER A 28 -17.31 -5.36 12.50
N LYS A 29 -16.71 -5.33 11.29
CA LYS A 29 -15.89 -6.41 10.76
C LYS A 29 -14.64 -5.85 10.05
N PRO A 30 -13.70 -5.26 10.78
CA PRO A 30 -12.54 -4.59 10.19
C PRO A 30 -11.67 -5.51 9.33
N GLU A 31 -11.59 -6.80 9.66
CA GLU A 31 -10.86 -7.78 8.85
C GLU A 31 -11.47 -7.97 7.45
N LEU A 32 -12.79 -7.91 7.34
CA LEU A 32 -13.45 -7.98 6.03
C LEU A 32 -13.24 -6.70 5.24
N ALA A 33 -13.28 -5.52 5.89
CA ALA A 33 -12.93 -4.26 5.26
C ALA A 33 -11.51 -4.31 4.68
N ALA A 34 -10.53 -4.73 5.48
CA ALA A 34 -9.14 -4.89 5.08
C ALA A 34 -8.99 -5.79 3.84
N ARG A 35 -9.62 -6.97 3.86
CA ARG A 35 -9.60 -7.91 2.71
C ARG A 35 -10.21 -7.33 1.45
N ARG A 36 -11.30 -6.55 1.57
CA ARG A 36 -11.95 -5.90 0.43
C ARG A 36 -11.09 -4.78 -0.15
N ILE A 37 -10.52 -3.95 0.70
CA ILE A 37 -9.60 -2.89 0.29
C ILE A 37 -8.36 -3.49 -0.42
N GLU A 38 -7.78 -4.54 0.15
CA GLU A 38 -6.67 -5.27 -0.47
C GLU A 38 -7.06 -5.88 -1.82
N ALA A 39 -8.26 -6.46 -1.94
CA ALA A 39 -8.74 -7.04 -3.19
C ALA A 39 -8.91 -6.00 -4.30
N ILE A 40 -9.35 -4.78 -3.98
CA ILE A 40 -9.41 -3.67 -4.94
C ILE A 40 -7.99 -3.31 -5.39
N GLY A 41 -7.06 -3.15 -4.44
CA GLY A 41 -5.64 -2.90 -4.74
C GLY A 41 -5.04 -4.00 -5.62
N PHE A 42 -5.36 -5.26 -5.35
CA PHE A 42 -4.92 -6.40 -6.15
C PHE A 42 -5.35 -6.28 -7.62
N GLN A 43 -6.61 -5.96 -7.90
CA GLN A 43 -7.09 -5.79 -9.26
C GLN A 43 -6.38 -4.64 -9.97
N VAL A 44 -6.21 -3.52 -9.27
CA VAL A 44 -5.50 -2.36 -9.82
C VAL A 44 -4.04 -2.71 -10.13
N GLY A 45 -3.33 -3.35 -9.20
CA GLY A 45 -1.93 -3.74 -9.36
C GLY A 45 -1.74 -4.74 -10.51
N HIS A 46 -2.64 -5.71 -10.64
CA HIS A 46 -2.62 -6.70 -11.70
C HIS A 46 -2.73 -6.03 -13.09
N GLN A 47 -3.72 -5.16 -13.27
CA GLN A 47 -3.96 -4.46 -14.54
C GLN A 47 -2.83 -3.49 -14.89
N LEU A 48 -2.32 -2.74 -13.90
CA LEU A 48 -1.21 -1.82 -14.12
C LEU A 48 0.09 -2.55 -14.48
N SER A 49 0.39 -3.66 -13.79
CA SER A 49 1.56 -4.47 -14.10
C SER A 49 1.51 -5.03 -15.52
N GLU A 50 0.35 -5.56 -15.95
CA GLU A 50 0.13 -6.02 -17.31
C GLU A 50 0.45 -4.90 -18.32
N ARG A 51 -0.09 -3.71 -18.09
CA ARG A 51 0.11 -2.55 -18.95
C ARG A 51 1.59 -2.13 -19.06
N TYR A 52 2.32 -2.13 -17.93
CA TYR A 52 3.72 -1.67 -17.90
C TYR A 52 4.73 -2.74 -18.33
N THR A 53 4.29 -3.99 -18.49
CA THR A 53 5.17 -5.09 -18.90
C THR A 53 4.83 -5.65 -20.29
N MET A 54 3.82 -5.09 -20.97
CA MET A 54 3.36 -5.57 -22.28
C MET A 54 4.47 -5.67 -23.33
N ASP A 55 5.36 -4.67 -23.37
CA ASP A 55 6.46 -4.59 -24.33
C ASP A 55 7.81 -5.03 -23.73
N ARG A 56 7.80 -5.66 -22.55
CA ARG A 56 9.03 -6.12 -21.88
C ARG A 56 9.24 -7.63 -22.05
N PRO A 57 10.50 -8.09 -22.15
CA PRO A 57 10.79 -9.51 -22.02
C PRO A 57 10.39 -10.02 -20.63
N ARG A 58 10.17 -11.33 -20.52
CA ARG A 58 9.91 -11.96 -19.22
C ARG A 58 11.08 -11.78 -18.28
N PHE A 59 10.79 -11.55 -17.01
CA PHE A 59 11.81 -11.47 -15.98
C PHE A 59 12.51 -12.83 -15.81
N SER A 60 13.81 -12.80 -15.64
CA SER A 60 14.63 -14.01 -15.52
C SER A 60 14.51 -14.67 -14.15
N ASP A 61 14.33 -13.86 -13.10
CA ASP A 61 14.22 -14.31 -11.72
C ASP A 61 13.29 -13.41 -10.88
N HIS A 62 13.00 -13.85 -9.66
CA HIS A 62 12.15 -13.12 -8.71
C HIS A 62 12.79 -11.78 -8.31
N LEU A 63 14.11 -11.71 -8.20
CA LEU A 63 14.79 -10.48 -7.80
C LEU A 63 14.67 -9.41 -8.88
N GLU A 64 14.72 -9.79 -10.15
CA GLU A 64 14.52 -8.86 -11.26
C GLU A 64 13.10 -8.29 -11.26
N ALA A 65 12.09 -9.13 -11.05
CA ALA A 65 10.71 -8.69 -10.91
C ALA A 65 10.51 -7.76 -9.70
N ILE A 66 11.12 -8.06 -8.56
CA ILE A 66 11.08 -7.18 -7.37
C ILE A 66 11.78 -5.85 -7.66
N LYS A 67 12.91 -5.84 -8.37
CA LYS A 67 13.58 -4.61 -8.79
C LYS A 67 12.71 -3.76 -9.73
N PHE A 68 11.97 -4.39 -10.63
CA PHE A 68 10.98 -3.69 -11.45
C PHE A 68 9.90 -3.03 -10.57
N ILE A 69 9.36 -3.74 -9.57
CA ILE A 69 8.40 -3.14 -8.62
C ILE A 69 9.01 -1.94 -7.91
N CYS A 70 10.25 -2.05 -7.41
CA CYS A 70 10.91 -0.99 -6.66
C CYS A 70 11.22 0.28 -7.46
N LYS A 71 11.53 0.12 -8.73
CA LYS A 71 11.97 1.21 -9.60
C LYS A 71 10.84 1.69 -10.50
N ASP A 72 10.56 0.94 -11.55
CA ASP A 72 9.70 1.39 -12.63
C ASP A 72 8.24 1.50 -12.18
N PHE A 73 7.72 0.43 -11.58
CA PHE A 73 6.33 0.37 -11.15
C PHE A 73 6.03 1.37 -10.02
N TRP A 74 6.92 1.49 -9.02
CA TRP A 74 6.78 2.44 -7.93
C TRP A 74 6.88 3.89 -8.41
N SER A 75 7.79 4.16 -9.37
CA SER A 75 7.94 5.49 -9.97
C SER A 75 6.70 5.94 -10.75
N GLU A 76 6.04 5.03 -11.44
CA GLU A 76 4.81 5.34 -12.17
C GLU A 76 3.66 5.69 -11.20
N LEU A 77 3.54 4.96 -10.09
CA LEU A 77 2.47 5.15 -9.12
C LEU A 77 2.71 6.34 -8.18
N PHE A 78 3.94 6.49 -7.66
CA PHE A 78 4.24 7.40 -6.56
C PHE A 78 5.25 8.49 -6.92
N LYS A 79 5.69 8.55 -8.19
CA LYS A 79 6.67 9.52 -8.71
C LYS A 79 8.00 9.50 -7.95
N LYS A 80 8.33 8.37 -7.35
CA LYS A 80 9.61 8.09 -6.68
C LYS A 80 9.89 6.58 -6.69
N GLN A 81 11.14 6.21 -6.51
CA GLN A 81 11.55 4.82 -6.33
C GLN A 81 11.50 4.43 -4.85
N ILE A 82 11.50 3.13 -4.58
CA ILE A 82 11.74 2.59 -3.24
C ILE A 82 13.15 3.00 -2.78
N ASP A 83 13.24 3.48 -1.52
CA ASP A 83 14.51 3.97 -0.99
C ASP A 83 15.50 2.85 -0.67
N ASN A 84 14.99 1.71 -0.15
CA ASN A 84 15.83 0.58 0.22
C ASN A 84 15.13 -0.76 0.00
N LEU A 85 15.86 -1.71 -0.58
CA LEU A 85 15.43 -3.09 -0.78
C LEU A 85 16.31 -4.03 0.01
N LYS A 86 15.73 -4.79 0.93
CA LYS A 86 16.40 -5.85 1.69
C LYS A 86 15.85 -7.22 1.30
N THR A 87 16.68 -8.24 1.30
CA THR A 87 16.28 -9.63 1.07
C THR A 87 17.00 -10.57 2.00
N ASN A 88 16.34 -11.66 2.39
CA ASN A 88 16.96 -12.76 3.13
C ASN A 88 17.42 -13.91 2.21
N HIS A 89 17.35 -13.74 0.90
CA HIS A 89 17.65 -14.76 -0.12
C HIS A 89 16.84 -16.07 0.00
N ARG A 90 15.77 -16.07 0.83
CA ARG A 90 14.86 -17.21 1.05
C ARG A 90 13.42 -16.85 0.67
N GLY A 91 13.26 -15.95 -0.32
CA GLY A 91 11.94 -15.56 -0.83
C GLY A 91 11.25 -14.45 -0.01
N THR A 92 11.94 -13.82 0.95
CA THR A 92 11.41 -12.63 1.65
C THR A 92 12.15 -11.37 1.19
N PHE A 93 11.38 -10.36 0.84
CA PHE A 93 11.88 -9.05 0.42
C PHE A 93 11.20 -7.97 1.26
N VAL A 94 11.95 -6.95 1.63
CA VAL A 94 11.45 -5.79 2.37
C VAL A 94 11.73 -4.53 1.56
N LEU A 95 10.67 -3.87 1.14
CA LEU A 95 10.71 -2.62 0.39
C LEU A 95 10.47 -1.48 1.37
N GLN A 96 11.46 -0.61 1.57
CA GLN A 96 11.36 0.53 2.47
C GLN A 96 11.14 1.82 1.69
N ASP A 97 10.07 2.53 2.01
CA ASP A 97 9.78 3.87 1.53
C ASP A 97 9.80 4.82 2.73
N ASN A 98 10.85 5.63 2.85
CA ASN A 98 11.04 6.53 3.98
C ASN A 98 10.10 7.73 3.97
N LYS A 99 9.44 7.97 2.85
CA LYS A 99 8.54 9.10 2.66
C LYS A 99 7.36 8.69 1.79
N PHE A 100 6.61 7.69 2.28
CA PHE A 100 5.48 7.16 1.56
C PHE A 100 4.39 8.23 1.43
N ARG A 101 4.10 8.61 0.22
CA ARG A 101 3.34 9.80 -0.12
C ARG A 101 1.93 9.82 0.49
N TRP A 102 1.24 8.71 0.46
CA TRP A 102 -0.10 8.63 1.02
C TRP A 102 -0.12 8.80 2.54
N LEU A 103 0.88 8.28 3.25
CA LEU A 103 1.00 8.48 4.69
C LEU A 103 1.43 9.90 5.06
N ALA A 104 2.26 10.53 4.23
CA ALA A 104 2.71 11.90 4.48
C ALA A 104 1.55 12.89 4.50
N ARG A 105 0.52 12.68 3.68
CA ARG A 105 -0.67 13.54 3.68
C ARG A 105 -1.62 13.25 4.83
N MET A 106 -1.77 12.00 5.24
CA MET A 106 -2.60 11.63 6.40
C MET A 106 -2.07 12.24 7.70
N SER A 107 -0.74 12.35 7.83
CA SER A 107 -0.11 13.00 8.99
C SER A 107 -0.36 14.51 9.09
N LEU A 108 -0.86 15.13 8.02
CA LEU A 108 -1.13 16.57 7.93
C LEU A 108 -2.63 16.91 8.09
N ASP A 109 -3.49 15.91 8.24
CA ASP A 109 -4.93 16.14 8.39
C ASP A 109 -5.33 16.24 9.86
N PRO A 110 -5.56 17.47 10.38
CA PRO A 110 -5.94 17.68 11.78
C PRO A 110 -7.37 17.18 12.10
N SER A 111 -8.14 16.75 11.11
CA SER A 111 -9.49 16.20 11.31
C SER A 111 -9.49 14.79 11.92
N LEU A 112 -8.33 14.14 11.99
CA LEU A 112 -8.16 12.87 12.70
C LEU A 112 -7.98 13.04 14.21
N GLU A 113 -7.85 14.28 14.69
CA GLU A 113 -7.89 14.61 16.11
C GLU A 113 -9.37 14.70 16.56
N THR A 114 -9.90 13.64 17.17
CA THR A 114 -11.22 13.64 17.78
C THR A 114 -11.24 14.56 19.01
N PRO A 115 -12.10 15.62 19.04
CA PRO A 115 -12.25 16.42 20.25
C PRO A 115 -13.10 15.68 21.30
N GLY A 116 -12.50 15.43 22.44
CA GLY A 116 -13.22 15.32 23.71
C GLY A 116 -13.62 13.95 24.23
N SER A 117 -12.78 13.38 25.07
CA SER A 117 -13.21 12.84 26.37
C SER A 117 -11.99 12.62 27.28
N ILE A 118 -12.09 13.18 28.46
CA ILE A 118 -11.14 13.18 29.56
C ILE A 118 -11.17 11.78 30.21
N GLN A 119 -10.13 10.97 29.98
CA GLN A 119 -9.60 9.92 30.85
C GLN A 119 -8.55 9.12 30.08
N ASP A 120 -7.28 9.32 30.43
CA ASP A 120 -6.06 8.67 29.90
C ASP A 120 -6.02 8.43 28.37
N PRO A 121 -5.92 9.51 27.57
CA PRO A 121 -6.26 9.47 26.16
C PRO A 121 -5.09 9.11 25.23
N VAL A 122 -3.85 9.21 25.69
CA VAL A 122 -2.69 9.22 24.75
C VAL A 122 -2.47 7.84 24.11
N ALA A 123 -2.46 6.78 24.89
CA ALA A 123 -2.19 5.43 24.37
C ALA A 123 -3.35 4.84 23.54
N MET A 124 -4.61 5.17 23.91
CA MET A 124 -5.79 4.69 23.16
C MET A 124 -6.02 5.47 21.86
N ALA A 125 -5.71 6.77 21.86
CA ALA A 125 -5.82 7.61 20.67
C ALA A 125 -4.73 7.23 19.65
N GLU A 126 -3.49 7.02 20.08
CA GLU A 126 -2.40 6.55 19.21
C GLU A 126 -2.70 5.19 18.56
N ASN A 127 -3.29 4.25 19.31
CA ASN A 127 -3.69 2.95 18.78
C ASN A 127 -4.83 3.07 17.74
N LYS A 128 -5.80 3.92 17.93
CA LYS A 128 -6.89 4.14 16.98
C LYS A 128 -6.40 4.81 15.70
N VAL A 129 -5.53 5.81 15.83
CA VAL A 129 -4.92 6.49 14.68
C VAL A 129 -4.02 5.53 13.90
N ALA A 130 -3.18 4.76 14.58
CA ALA A 130 -2.34 3.75 13.94
C ALA A 130 -3.17 2.67 13.22
N GLN A 131 -4.29 2.25 13.81
CA GLN A 131 -5.21 1.29 13.21
C GLN A 131 -5.91 1.89 11.99
N ALA A 132 -6.39 3.13 12.06
CA ALA A 132 -7.00 3.82 10.93
C ALA A 132 -6.02 3.99 9.76
N ILE A 133 -4.80 4.42 10.06
CA ILE A 133 -3.72 4.54 9.07
C ILE A 133 -3.39 3.15 8.48
N GLY A 134 -3.33 2.12 9.31
CA GLY A 134 -3.09 0.74 8.88
C GLY A 134 -4.08 0.25 7.84
N MET A 135 -5.36 0.64 7.94
CA MET A 135 -6.38 0.27 6.94
C MET A 135 -6.07 0.79 5.54
N HIS A 136 -5.46 1.96 5.42
CA HIS A 136 -5.06 2.51 4.12
C HIS A 136 -3.92 1.73 3.46
N LEU A 137 -3.09 1.04 4.24
CA LEU A 137 -1.97 0.26 3.72
C LEU A 137 -2.36 -1.07 3.08
N TYR A 138 -3.58 -1.57 3.31
CA TYR A 138 -4.07 -2.76 2.62
C TYR A 138 -4.19 -2.56 1.10
N PHE A 139 -4.51 -1.35 0.68
CA PHE A 139 -4.60 -1.05 -0.75
C PHE A 139 -3.24 -1.14 -1.47
N PRO A 140 -2.15 -0.47 -1.04
CA PRO A 140 -0.84 -0.65 -1.66
C PRO A 140 -0.27 -2.06 -1.48
N CYS A 141 -0.56 -2.76 -0.39
CA CYS A 141 -0.23 -4.20 -0.27
C CYS A 141 -0.92 -5.01 -1.38
N GLY A 142 -2.20 -4.74 -1.63
CA GLY A 142 -2.94 -5.33 -2.74
C GLY A 142 -2.31 -5.04 -4.08
N ILE A 143 -1.93 -3.78 -4.33
CA ILE A 143 -1.25 -3.37 -5.59
C ILE A 143 0.02 -4.19 -5.82
N ILE A 144 0.91 -4.28 -4.83
CA ILE A 144 2.15 -5.05 -4.94
C ILE A 144 1.85 -6.52 -5.21
N ARG A 145 0.91 -7.11 -4.45
CA ARG A 145 0.53 -8.51 -4.60
C ARG A 145 -0.09 -8.80 -5.97
N GLY A 146 -0.95 -7.92 -6.45
CA GLY A 146 -1.58 -8.03 -7.78
C GLY A 146 -0.57 -7.92 -8.91
N ALA A 147 0.35 -6.97 -8.81
CA ALA A 147 1.43 -6.80 -9.78
C ALA A 147 2.33 -8.04 -9.86
N LEU A 148 2.79 -8.55 -8.72
CA LEU A 148 3.62 -9.76 -8.68
C LEU A 148 2.85 -11.01 -9.14
N SER A 149 1.56 -11.12 -8.82
CA SER A 149 0.72 -12.21 -9.31
C SER A 149 0.61 -12.21 -10.83
N ASN A 150 0.47 -11.05 -11.46
CA ASN A 150 0.50 -10.92 -12.93
C ASN A 150 1.83 -11.37 -13.53
N LEU A 151 2.93 -11.18 -12.81
CA LEU A 151 4.26 -11.63 -13.23
C LEU A 151 4.52 -13.13 -12.93
N GLY A 152 3.52 -13.86 -12.48
CA GLY A 152 3.62 -15.29 -12.15
C GLY A 152 4.29 -15.57 -10.81
N ILE A 153 4.38 -14.59 -9.91
CA ILE A 153 5.01 -14.69 -8.60
C ILE A 153 3.95 -14.63 -7.49
N PRO A 154 3.40 -15.77 -7.03
CA PRO A 154 2.45 -15.79 -5.95
C PRO A 154 3.13 -15.42 -4.63
N CYS A 155 2.60 -14.43 -3.93
CA CYS A 155 3.19 -13.92 -2.70
C CYS A 155 2.14 -13.47 -1.69
N ALA A 156 2.57 -13.28 -0.45
CA ALA A 156 1.86 -12.52 0.57
C ALA A 156 2.59 -11.20 0.79
N VAL A 157 1.82 -10.13 0.96
CA VAL A 157 2.36 -8.79 1.21
C VAL A 157 1.74 -8.26 2.48
N SER A 158 2.56 -7.71 3.35
CA SER A 158 2.14 -6.97 4.55
C SER A 158 2.91 -5.65 4.64
N ALA A 159 2.32 -4.67 5.27
CA ALA A 159 2.98 -3.38 5.52
C ALA A 159 3.22 -3.19 7.01
N ASP A 160 4.29 -2.50 7.32
CA ASP A 160 4.66 -2.09 8.68
C ASP A 160 5.03 -0.61 8.69
N ILE A 161 4.51 0.09 9.71
CA ILE A 161 4.76 1.53 9.92
C ILE A 161 5.73 1.64 11.09
N SER A 162 6.96 2.03 10.81
CA SER A 162 7.96 2.26 11.87
C SER A 162 7.90 3.69 12.40
N ASN A 163 7.93 4.68 11.51
CA ASN A 163 7.83 6.11 11.85
C ASN A 163 7.16 6.83 10.69
N LEU A 164 5.98 7.41 10.90
CA LEU A 164 5.28 8.19 9.87
C LEU A 164 6.19 9.33 9.35
N PRO A 165 6.27 9.53 8.02
CA PRO A 165 5.54 8.84 6.95
C PRO A 165 6.28 7.62 6.34
N ALA A 166 7.25 7.05 7.03
CA ALA A 166 7.99 5.88 6.55
C ALA A 166 7.16 4.60 6.67
N CYS A 167 7.21 3.78 5.64
CA CYS A 167 6.53 2.50 5.56
C CYS A 167 7.46 1.42 4.96
N SER A 168 7.30 0.19 5.43
CA SER A 168 8.00 -0.98 4.91
C SER A 168 6.99 -2.01 4.43
N PHE A 169 7.14 -2.46 3.18
CA PHE A 169 6.33 -3.54 2.62
C PHE A 169 7.13 -4.84 2.64
N VAL A 170 6.61 -5.84 3.33
CA VAL A 170 7.23 -7.16 3.44
C VAL A 170 6.54 -8.10 2.47
N ILE A 171 7.28 -8.59 1.49
CA ILE A 171 6.83 -9.54 0.48
C ILE A 171 7.39 -10.91 0.83
N ARG A 172 6.52 -11.92 0.93
CA ARG A 172 6.88 -13.32 1.12
C ARG A 172 6.40 -14.12 -0.07
N ILE A 173 7.33 -14.59 -0.88
CA ILE A 173 7.03 -15.44 -2.04
C ILE A 173 6.62 -16.81 -1.52
N LYS A 174 5.53 -17.34 -2.06
CA LYS A 174 5.08 -18.70 -1.79
C LYS A 174 5.91 -19.66 -2.64
N ALA A 175 6.53 -20.63 -1.99
CA ALA A 175 7.23 -21.72 -2.66
C ALA A 175 6.23 -22.63 -3.39
#